data_ad7853fe206f9d116ecf3b408ecdc5c5
#
_entry.id   ad7853fe206f9d116ecf3b408ecdc5c5
#
_cell.length_a   1.000
_cell.length_b   1.000
_cell.length_c   1.000
_cell.angle_alpha   90.00
_cell.angle_beta   90.00
_cell.angle_gamma   90.00
#
_symmetry.space_group_name_H-M   'P 1'
#
loop_
_entity.id
_entity.type
_entity.pdbx_description
1 polymer ?
#
loop_
_entity_poly.entity_id
_entity_poly.type
_entity_poly.pdbx_seq_one_letter_code
_entity_poly.pdbx_strand_id
1 'polypeptide(L)'
;MRSMETTLVFDALEQALHARGMPDGLTHHSDRGSQYLSLRYSARLEEAGVKASVGTVGDSYDNALAESIIGLYKTEVIERQGWCGAGDVELSTLEWVDWFNQRRLTGSIGYTPPVEFEAAYYRQKDGLDKAA
;
A
#
# COMPACT_ATOMS: atom_id res chain seq x y z
N MET A 1 0.35 -27.62 4.00
CA MET A 1 -0.11 -26.71 5.07
C MET A 1 0.35 -25.30 4.77
N ARG A 2 -0.55 -24.37 4.68
CA ARG A 2 -0.18 -22.96 4.47
C ARG A 2 0.45 -22.41 5.73
N SER A 3 1.54 -21.67 5.58
CA SER A 3 2.05 -20.91 6.68
C SER A 3 1.03 -19.82 7.04
N MET A 4 0.92 -19.49 8.30
CA MET A 4 0.08 -18.39 8.79
C MET A 4 0.47 -17.06 8.12
N GLU A 5 1.74 -16.90 7.82
CA GLU A 5 2.29 -15.72 7.14
C GLU A 5 1.73 -15.53 5.73
N THR A 6 1.64 -16.60 4.95
CA THR A 6 1.10 -16.54 3.58
C THR A 6 -0.38 -16.15 3.60
N THR A 7 -1.15 -16.70 4.54
CA THR A 7 -2.56 -16.36 4.69
C THR A 7 -2.74 -14.89 5.08
N LEU A 8 -1.94 -14.41 6.03
CA LEU A 8 -1.98 -13.02 6.47
C LEU A 8 -1.72 -12.04 5.33
N VAL A 9 -0.70 -12.31 4.54
CA VAL A 9 -0.32 -11.47 3.40
C VAL A 9 -1.41 -11.48 2.34
N PHE A 10 -1.99 -12.65 2.06
CA PHE A 10 -3.08 -12.77 1.10
C PHE A 10 -4.33 -12.02 1.56
N ASP A 11 -4.69 -12.11 2.82
CA ASP A 11 -5.85 -11.41 3.38
C ASP A 11 -5.65 -9.88 3.33
N ALA A 12 -4.44 -9.41 3.60
CA ALA A 12 -4.12 -7.99 3.47
C ALA A 12 -4.28 -7.50 2.03
N LEU A 13 -3.85 -8.29 1.04
CA LEU A 13 -4.02 -7.97 -0.36
C LEU A 13 -5.51 -7.88 -0.72
N GLU A 14 -6.32 -8.85 -0.30
CA GLU A 14 -7.76 -8.84 -0.56
C GLU A 14 -8.44 -7.61 0.03
N GLN A 15 -8.11 -7.24 1.25
CA GLN A 15 -8.65 -6.04 1.88
C GLN A 15 -8.27 -4.78 1.10
N ALA A 16 -7.03 -4.68 0.65
CA ALA A 16 -6.56 -3.54 -0.12
C ALA A 16 -7.30 -3.43 -1.46
N LEU A 17 -7.46 -4.54 -2.17
CA LEU A 17 -8.17 -4.56 -3.44
C LEU A 17 -9.63 -4.13 -3.28
N HIS A 18 -10.32 -4.63 -2.26
CA HIS A 18 -11.71 -4.26 -1.99
C HIS A 18 -11.83 -2.79 -1.57
N ALA A 19 -10.93 -2.32 -0.69
CA ALA A 19 -10.93 -0.93 -0.25
C ALA A 19 -10.71 0.05 -1.41
N ARG A 20 -9.95 -0.37 -2.42
CA ARG A 20 -9.65 0.44 -3.59
C ARG A 20 -10.71 0.31 -4.71
N GLY A 21 -11.71 -0.54 -4.55
CA GLY A 21 -12.74 -0.76 -5.56
C GLY A 21 -12.24 -1.52 -6.78
N MET A 22 -11.23 -2.35 -6.65
CA MET A 22 -10.66 -3.17 -7.73
C MET A 22 -10.25 -2.36 -8.98
N PRO A 23 -9.52 -1.23 -8.85
CA PRO A 23 -9.16 -0.46 -10.04
C PRO A 23 -8.10 -1.14 -10.88
N ASP A 24 -8.18 -0.99 -12.19
CA ASP A 24 -7.16 -1.48 -13.11
C ASP A 24 -5.91 -0.60 -13.06
N GLY A 25 -4.76 -1.20 -13.37
CA GLY A 25 -3.52 -0.45 -13.56
C GLY A 25 -2.77 -0.09 -12.30
N LEU A 26 -3.16 -0.65 -11.16
CA LEU A 26 -2.38 -0.50 -9.93
C LEU A 26 -1.05 -1.24 -10.02
N THR A 27 -0.04 -0.75 -9.32
CA THR A 27 1.22 -1.45 -9.14
C THR A 27 1.35 -1.86 -7.68
N HIS A 28 1.57 -3.14 -7.45
CA HIS A 28 1.80 -3.70 -6.12
C HIS A 28 3.29 -3.82 -5.88
N HIS A 29 3.79 -3.15 -4.85
CA HIS A 29 5.18 -3.19 -4.46
C HIS A 29 5.38 -4.16 -3.30
N SER A 30 6.30 -5.11 -3.47
CA SER A 30 6.67 -6.06 -2.41
C SER A 30 8.15 -6.35 -2.49
N ASP A 31 8.69 -6.92 -1.41
CA ASP A 31 10.04 -7.45 -1.44
C ASP A 31 10.02 -8.86 -2.07
N ARG A 32 11.17 -9.53 -2.09
CA ARG A 32 11.27 -10.90 -2.61
C ARG A 32 10.99 -11.96 -1.56
N GLY A 33 10.17 -11.64 -0.56
CA GLY A 33 9.75 -12.61 0.43
C GLY A 33 9.00 -13.77 -0.21
N SER A 34 9.22 -14.98 0.30
CA SER A 34 8.62 -16.19 -0.27
C SER A 34 7.10 -16.14 -0.34
N GLN A 35 6.45 -15.49 0.61
CA GLN A 35 5.00 -15.32 0.64
C GLN A 35 4.47 -14.53 -0.54
N TYR A 36 5.25 -13.60 -1.08
CA TYR A 36 4.86 -12.79 -2.25
C TYR A 36 5.15 -13.47 -3.58
N LEU A 37 5.92 -14.55 -3.55
CA LEU A 37 6.27 -15.32 -4.73
C LEU A 37 5.40 -16.56 -4.92
N SER A 38 4.40 -16.76 -4.05
CA SER A 38 3.49 -17.90 -4.17
C SER A 38 2.67 -17.78 -5.45
N LEU A 39 2.37 -18.93 -6.07
CA LEU A 39 1.55 -18.97 -7.26
C LEU A 39 0.17 -18.37 -7.04
N ARG A 40 -0.41 -18.63 -5.88
CA ARG A 40 -1.73 -18.09 -5.52
C ARG A 40 -1.72 -16.57 -5.45
N TYR A 41 -0.69 -16.00 -4.84
CA TYR A 41 -0.56 -14.55 -4.70
C TYR A 41 -0.40 -13.88 -6.07
N SER A 42 0.51 -14.42 -6.89
CA SER A 42 0.76 -13.92 -8.24
C SER A 42 -0.47 -14.03 -9.14
N ALA A 43 -1.18 -15.16 -9.06
CA ALA A 43 -2.42 -15.37 -9.82
C ALA A 43 -3.49 -14.35 -9.42
N ARG A 44 -3.60 -14.03 -8.14
CA ARG A 44 -4.57 -13.05 -7.68
C ARG A 44 -4.27 -11.63 -8.18
N LEU A 45 -3.01 -11.24 -8.19
CA LEU A 45 -2.59 -9.95 -8.75
C LEU A 45 -2.91 -9.86 -10.23
N GLU A 46 -2.61 -10.89 -10.98
CA GLU A 46 -2.91 -10.94 -12.42
C GLU A 46 -4.41 -10.87 -12.68
N GLU A 47 -5.20 -11.64 -11.95
CA GLU A 47 -6.67 -11.61 -12.05
C GLU A 47 -7.24 -10.22 -11.77
N ALA A 48 -6.68 -9.50 -10.82
CA ALA A 48 -7.11 -8.14 -10.46
C ALA A 48 -6.56 -7.06 -11.40
N GLY A 49 -5.74 -7.40 -12.37
CA GLY A 49 -5.13 -6.42 -13.28
C GLY A 49 -4.05 -5.57 -12.62
N VAL A 50 -3.42 -6.07 -11.58
CA VAL A 50 -2.40 -5.36 -10.80
C VAL A 50 -1.02 -5.82 -11.24
N LYS A 51 -0.14 -4.85 -11.52
CA LYS A 51 1.26 -5.15 -11.84
C LYS A 51 2.02 -5.43 -10.56
N ALA A 52 2.90 -6.42 -10.61
CA ALA A 52 3.76 -6.74 -9.48
C ALA A 52 5.15 -6.14 -9.67
N SER A 53 5.63 -5.43 -8.64
CA SER A 53 7.01 -4.96 -8.56
C SER A 53 7.65 -5.61 -7.34
N VAL A 54 8.71 -6.38 -7.55
CA VAL A 54 9.35 -7.19 -6.50
C VAL A 54 10.76 -6.70 -6.15
N GLY A 55 11.11 -5.48 -6.52
CA GLY A 55 12.41 -4.92 -6.16
C GLY A 55 13.58 -5.58 -6.85
N THR A 56 13.54 -5.69 -8.16
CA THR A 56 14.71 -6.12 -8.95
C THR A 56 15.79 -5.03 -8.92
N VAL A 57 16.96 -5.33 -9.42
CA VAL A 57 18.09 -4.38 -9.44
C VAL A 57 17.72 -3.05 -10.09
N GLY A 58 16.79 -3.05 -11.06
CA GLY A 58 16.29 -1.84 -11.71
C GLY A 58 15.19 -1.13 -10.94
N ASP A 59 14.61 -1.76 -9.90
CA ASP A 59 13.44 -1.28 -9.17
C ASP A 59 13.77 -0.85 -7.74
N SER A 60 14.99 -0.41 -7.48
CA SER A 60 15.44 0.01 -6.15
C SER A 60 14.60 1.16 -5.58
N TYR A 61 14.04 2.02 -6.42
CA TYR A 61 13.18 3.12 -5.99
C TYR A 61 11.84 2.63 -5.43
N ASP A 62 11.26 1.60 -6.03
CA ASP A 62 10.00 1.03 -5.57
C ASP A 62 10.15 0.41 -4.18
N ASN A 63 11.25 -0.31 -3.98
CA ASN A 63 11.58 -0.90 -2.68
C ASN A 63 11.86 0.19 -1.63
N ALA A 64 12.55 1.27 -2.02
CA ALA A 64 12.84 2.39 -1.12
C ALA A 64 11.56 3.09 -0.66
N LEU A 65 10.56 3.23 -1.52
CA LEU A 65 9.27 3.80 -1.14
C LEU A 65 8.59 2.95 -0.07
N ALA A 66 8.50 1.65 -0.27
CA ALA A 66 7.92 0.73 0.72
C ALA A 66 8.66 0.80 2.04
N GLU A 67 10.00 0.79 2.02
CA GLU A 67 10.83 0.90 3.22
C GLU A 67 10.60 2.22 3.95
N SER A 68 10.45 3.33 3.23
CA SER A 68 10.19 4.65 3.81
C SER A 68 8.85 4.68 4.56
N ILE A 69 7.80 4.14 3.98
CA ILE A 69 6.47 4.11 4.60
C ILE A 69 6.49 3.22 5.84
N ILE A 70 7.10 2.04 5.74
CA ILE A 70 7.23 1.12 6.88
C ILE A 70 8.05 1.76 7.99
N GLY A 71 9.14 2.46 7.65
CA GLY A 71 9.97 3.18 8.62
C GLY A 71 9.19 4.26 9.37
N LEU A 72 8.38 5.04 8.66
CA LEU A 72 7.52 6.03 9.27
C LEU A 72 6.50 5.40 10.21
N TYR A 73 5.88 4.31 9.81
CA TYR A 73 4.94 3.58 10.66
C TYR A 73 5.60 3.09 11.94
N LYS A 74 6.78 2.49 11.85
CA LYS A 74 7.52 2.01 13.02
C LYS A 74 7.85 3.14 13.97
N THR A 75 8.34 4.26 13.45
CA THR A 75 8.74 5.40 14.26
C THR A 75 7.54 6.13 14.86
N GLU A 76 6.52 6.37 14.07
CA GLU A 76 5.38 7.20 14.48
C GLU A 76 4.31 6.44 15.26
N VAL A 77 4.21 5.13 15.09
CA VAL A 77 3.21 4.31 15.78
C VAL A 77 3.86 3.34 16.77
N ILE A 78 4.75 2.47 16.30
CA ILE A 78 5.24 1.34 17.10
C ILE A 78 6.20 1.78 18.20
N GLU A 79 7.12 2.68 17.91
CA GLU A 79 8.17 3.08 18.86
C GLU A 79 7.72 4.16 19.85
N ARG A 80 6.58 4.77 19.63
CA ARG A 80 6.19 6.00 20.34
C ARG A 80 5.58 5.78 21.70
N GLN A 81 5.00 4.62 21.99
CA GLN A 81 4.23 4.40 23.23
C GLN A 81 4.32 2.96 23.71
N GLY A 82 4.16 2.78 25.04
CA GLY A 82 3.93 1.48 25.61
C GLY A 82 2.51 1.01 25.29
N TRP A 83 2.41 -0.17 24.70
CA TRP A 83 1.14 -0.74 24.29
C TRP A 83 0.56 -1.62 25.39
N CYS A 84 -0.72 -1.45 25.68
CA CYS A 84 -1.41 -2.30 26.64
C CYS A 84 -1.89 -3.61 26.03
N GLY A 85 -1.96 -3.72 24.72
CA GLY A 85 -2.36 -4.91 24.02
C GLY A 85 -2.46 -4.73 22.52
N ALA A 86 -2.75 -5.81 21.80
CA ALA A 86 -2.85 -5.81 20.35
C ALA A 86 -3.97 -4.89 19.82
N GLY A 87 -5.07 -4.74 20.58
CA GLY A 87 -6.16 -3.87 20.20
C GLY A 87 -5.75 -2.40 20.13
N ASP A 88 -4.89 -1.94 21.03
CA ASP A 88 -4.40 -0.56 21.01
C ASP A 88 -3.53 -0.30 19.79
N VAL A 89 -2.69 -1.24 19.41
CA VAL A 89 -1.85 -1.14 18.22
C VAL A 89 -2.72 -1.09 16.97
N GLU A 90 -3.73 -1.93 16.90
CA GLU A 90 -4.66 -1.99 15.77
C GLU A 90 -5.39 -0.65 15.59
N LEU A 91 -5.96 -0.11 16.66
CA LEU A 91 -6.68 1.16 16.60
C LEU A 91 -5.75 2.30 16.18
N SER A 92 -4.57 2.38 16.80
CA SER A 92 -3.60 3.42 16.47
C SER A 92 -3.11 3.29 15.03
N THR A 93 -2.98 2.08 14.51
CA THR A 93 -2.62 1.83 13.12
C THR A 93 -3.70 2.34 12.18
N LEU A 94 -4.96 2.05 12.47
CA LEU A 94 -6.10 2.53 11.67
C LEU A 94 -6.16 4.05 11.65
N GLU A 95 -5.99 4.69 12.79
CA GLU A 95 -5.95 6.14 12.90
C GLU A 95 -4.78 6.74 12.13
N TRP A 96 -3.61 6.12 12.21
CA TRP A 96 -2.42 6.59 11.50
C TRP A 96 -2.58 6.47 9.99
N VAL A 97 -3.11 5.37 9.49
CA VAL A 97 -3.36 5.16 8.05
C VAL A 97 -4.35 6.20 7.53
N ASP A 98 -5.44 6.43 8.26
CA ASP A 98 -6.42 7.45 7.89
C ASP A 98 -5.79 8.83 7.84
N TRP A 99 -5.07 9.20 8.89
CA TRP A 99 -4.38 10.48 8.95
C TRP A 99 -3.34 10.63 7.83
N PHE A 100 -2.54 9.60 7.58
CA PHE A 100 -1.52 9.62 6.54
C PHE A 100 -2.14 9.90 5.17
N ASN A 101 -3.21 9.21 4.85
CA ASN A 101 -3.85 9.33 3.54
C ASN A 101 -4.66 10.61 3.38
N GLN A 102 -5.35 11.06 4.43
CA GLN A 102 -6.30 12.17 4.35
C GLN A 102 -5.69 13.53 4.70
N ARG A 103 -4.66 13.57 5.53
CA ARG A 103 -4.19 14.81 6.12
C ARG A 103 -2.68 15.06 6.04
N ARG A 104 -1.86 14.02 5.96
CA ARG A 104 -0.42 14.20 5.97
C ARG A 104 0.04 14.96 4.74
N LEU A 105 0.76 16.06 4.96
CA LEU A 105 1.40 16.80 3.87
C LEU A 105 2.67 16.06 3.46
N THR A 106 2.62 15.43 2.29
CA THR A 106 3.69 14.56 1.81
C THR A 106 4.56 15.30 0.80
N GLY A 107 5.82 15.54 1.17
CA GLY A 107 6.72 16.37 0.38
C GLY A 107 6.96 15.89 -1.04
N SER A 108 7.09 14.56 -1.24
CA SER A 108 7.35 13.97 -2.54
C SER A 108 6.23 14.16 -3.56
N ILE A 109 5.04 14.52 -3.12
CA ILE A 109 3.89 14.77 -3.98
C ILE A 109 3.37 16.21 -3.84
N GLY A 110 4.26 17.16 -3.54
CA GLY A 110 3.95 18.57 -3.51
C GLY A 110 3.29 19.05 -2.22
N TYR A 111 3.58 18.42 -1.11
CA TYR A 111 3.04 18.76 0.21
C TYR A 111 1.52 18.70 0.26
N THR A 112 0.95 17.73 -0.44
CA THR A 112 -0.49 17.44 -0.39
C THR A 112 -0.74 16.08 0.26
N PRO A 113 -1.92 15.88 0.87
CA PRO A 113 -2.30 14.55 1.34
C PRO A 113 -2.43 13.56 0.16
N PRO A 114 -2.06 12.28 0.34
CA PRO A 114 -2.15 11.29 -0.72
C PRO A 114 -3.53 11.19 -1.38
N VAL A 115 -4.61 11.29 -0.62
CA VAL A 115 -5.97 11.21 -1.16
C VAL A 115 -6.26 12.39 -2.10
N GLU A 116 -5.80 13.58 -1.75
CA GLU A 116 -5.99 14.78 -2.59
C GLU A 116 -5.17 14.69 -3.88
N PHE A 117 -3.94 14.20 -3.78
CA PHE A 117 -3.09 13.99 -4.95
C PHE A 117 -3.72 12.99 -5.92
N GLU A 118 -4.23 11.87 -5.40
CA GLU A 118 -4.90 10.85 -6.20
C GLU A 118 -6.17 11.41 -6.86
N ALA A 119 -6.99 12.16 -6.12
CA ALA A 119 -8.21 12.77 -6.67
C ALA A 119 -7.88 13.73 -7.82
N ALA A 120 -6.82 14.52 -7.69
CA ALA A 120 -6.35 15.40 -8.75
C ALA A 120 -5.91 14.64 -9.99
N TYR A 121 -5.21 13.51 -9.78
CA TYR A 121 -4.80 12.65 -10.88
C TYR A 121 -5.98 12.12 -11.69
N TYR A 122 -7.00 11.62 -11.01
CA TYR A 122 -8.17 11.07 -11.70
C TYR A 122 -9.00 12.15 -12.38
N ARG A 123 -9.13 13.34 -11.81
CA ARG A 123 -9.78 14.46 -12.48
C ARG A 123 -9.07 14.84 -13.77
N GLN A 124 -7.74 14.88 -13.75
CA GLN A 124 -6.95 15.20 -14.91
C GLN A 124 -7.07 14.12 -15.99
N LYS A 125 -7.04 12.85 -15.59
CA LYS A 125 -7.20 11.70 -16.47
C LYS A 125 -8.58 11.73 -17.15
N ASP A 126 -9.64 11.96 -16.38
CA ASP A 126 -11.00 12.05 -16.91
C ASP A 126 -11.16 13.23 -17.88
N GLY A 127 -10.53 14.35 -17.59
CA GLY A 127 -10.48 15.49 -18.49
C GLY A 127 -9.83 15.18 -19.83
N LEU A 128 -8.72 14.43 -19.81
CA LEU A 128 -8.04 14.00 -21.03
C LEU A 128 -8.89 13.01 -21.82
N ASP A 129 -9.55 12.07 -21.17
CA ASP A 129 -10.41 11.09 -21.82
C ASP A 129 -11.62 11.79 -22.50
N LYS A 130 -12.15 12.82 -21.88
CA LYS A 130 -13.25 13.62 -22.46
C LYS A 130 -12.81 14.52 -23.61
N ALA A 131 -11.55 14.93 -23.60
CA ALA A 131 -11.00 15.79 -24.64
C ALA A 131 -10.57 15.02 -25.90
N ALA A 132 -10.45 13.72 -25.79
CA ALA A 132 -10.09 12.86 -26.93
C ALA A 132 -11.32 12.51 -27.83
#